data_5519f2173888dceb42ebd7594c76013e
#
_entry.id   5519f2173888dceb42ebd7594c76013e
#
_cell.length_a   1.000
_cell.length_b   1.000
_cell.length_c   1.000
_cell.angle_alpha   90.00
_cell.angle_beta   90.00
_cell.angle_gamma   90.00
#
_symmetry.space_group_name_H-M   'P 1'
#
loop_
_entity.id
_entity.type
_entity.pdbx_description
1 polymer ?
#
loop_
_entity_poly.entity_id
_entity_poly.type
_entity_poly.pdbx_seq_one_letter_code
_entity_poly.pdbx_strand_id
1 'polypeptide(L)'
;SKTLKLEKDDRNVWKYSFEIPCDSQGTTVSWSMHDDENTAKNIGRETSLHASVLLKEKTAEMNNILAQEIPQFRCSDSKFEDIYYYLWSLHMMYYINVQKGWEMENHTQSAVNNFLGIHRYDACFQIKVGAWARNKQRFAYGNVLTWKHLVENGRYRETQNGHIFLSDNKGVGWHSGAYGGELAEHVLGAWQIYQHTGDRGFIRKCYQGYFRKVFWKNMVGFAMNDAEVGRALEKMAVISGNNSDVDHWKKRINQDPKHLRLMFDQRWEANGHKDYFMGGRNGMLMTNAFWAMRSKHFPREYAERMIHSWALNKEQGFFGEFFPLAMAKKSMSFFNSADDQSFGYTPDTAYFTLDGIFSQGFPRIASDLTLNHLKNYNFHKEWKIPVAPEAYKRDLSLFGDQYSNFNAGKILLFLEGLGGLSYSIPD
;
A
#
# COMPACT_ATOMS: atom_id res chain seq x y z
N SER A 1 -39.95 13.02 -18.79
CA SER A 1 -40.00 12.38 -17.47
C SER A 1 -38.89 11.39 -17.40
N LYS A 2 -38.00 11.59 -16.47
CA LYS A 2 -36.85 10.71 -16.25
C LYS A 2 -37.29 9.62 -15.30
N THR A 3 -37.33 8.39 -15.74
CA THR A 3 -37.72 7.27 -14.90
C THR A 3 -36.49 6.80 -14.16
N LEU A 4 -36.42 7.05 -12.85
CA LEU A 4 -35.46 6.45 -11.95
C LEU A 4 -35.87 4.98 -11.77
N LYS A 5 -35.03 4.06 -12.17
CA LYS A 5 -35.20 2.64 -11.85
C LYS A 5 -34.40 2.32 -10.62
N LEU A 6 -35.03 1.72 -9.64
CA LEU A 6 -34.43 1.24 -8.42
C LEU A 6 -34.56 -0.27 -8.42
N GLU A 7 -33.43 -0.95 -8.45
CA GLU A 7 -33.37 -2.41 -8.43
C GLU A 7 -32.52 -2.85 -7.26
N LYS A 8 -32.92 -3.92 -6.60
CA LYS A 8 -32.15 -4.55 -5.53
C LYS A 8 -31.56 -5.84 -6.08
N ASP A 9 -30.25 -5.97 -6.05
CA ASP A 9 -29.59 -7.18 -6.53
C ASP A 9 -29.60 -8.30 -5.46
N ASP A 10 -29.20 -9.50 -5.85
CA ASP A 10 -29.15 -10.70 -4.98
C ASP A 10 -28.24 -10.54 -3.77
N ARG A 11 -27.35 -9.56 -3.79
CA ARG A 11 -26.43 -9.21 -2.70
C ARG A 11 -26.98 -8.15 -1.76
N ASN A 12 -28.28 -7.81 -1.92
CA ASN A 12 -28.92 -6.75 -1.14
C ASN A 12 -28.41 -5.32 -1.44
N VAL A 13 -27.76 -5.13 -2.59
CA VAL A 13 -27.28 -3.83 -3.04
C VAL A 13 -28.34 -3.15 -3.87
N TRP A 14 -28.63 -1.88 -3.54
CA TRP A 14 -29.53 -1.05 -4.32
C TRP A 14 -28.81 -0.44 -5.51
N LYS A 15 -29.31 -0.70 -6.70
CA LYS A 15 -28.82 -0.14 -7.96
C LYS A 15 -29.78 0.92 -8.47
N TYR A 16 -29.25 2.11 -8.64
CA TYR A 16 -29.96 3.23 -9.27
C TYR A 16 -29.52 3.32 -10.72
N SER A 17 -30.48 3.30 -11.64
CA SER A 17 -30.23 3.56 -13.05
C SER A 17 -31.17 4.60 -13.57
N PHE A 18 -30.66 5.52 -14.40
CA PHE A 18 -31.46 6.55 -15.04
C PHE A 18 -30.87 6.86 -16.41
N GLU A 19 -31.76 7.15 -17.35
CA GLU A 19 -31.35 7.59 -18.68
C GLU A 19 -31.40 9.12 -18.75
N ILE A 20 -30.30 9.71 -19.21
CA ILE A 20 -30.19 11.15 -19.37
C ILE A 20 -29.95 11.44 -20.83
N PRO A 21 -30.85 12.26 -21.46
CA PRO A 21 -30.57 12.76 -22.79
C PRO A 21 -29.27 13.60 -22.73
N CYS A 22 -28.31 13.23 -23.56
CA CYS A 22 -27.08 13.99 -23.71
C CYS A 22 -27.22 14.86 -24.95
N ASP A 23 -27.27 16.17 -24.80
CA ASP A 23 -27.25 17.12 -25.91
C ASP A 23 -25.85 17.69 -26.11
N SER A 24 -25.71 18.51 -27.16
CA SER A 24 -24.41 19.12 -27.50
C SER A 24 -23.87 20.11 -26.46
N GLN A 25 -24.70 20.51 -25.50
CA GLN A 25 -24.30 21.41 -24.38
C GLN A 25 -23.90 20.65 -23.13
N GLY A 26 -24.09 19.33 -23.11
CA GLY A 26 -23.86 18.49 -21.98
C GLY A 26 -24.97 18.52 -20.94
N THR A 27 -25.00 17.54 -20.07
CA THR A 27 -25.97 17.45 -18.98
C THR A 27 -25.24 17.25 -17.66
N THR A 28 -25.53 18.12 -16.69
CA THR A 28 -25.03 17.96 -15.33
C THR A 28 -25.99 17.10 -14.53
N VAL A 29 -25.46 16.06 -13.91
CA VAL A 29 -26.20 15.21 -12.99
C VAL A 29 -25.58 15.36 -11.62
N SER A 30 -26.40 15.66 -10.64
CA SER A 30 -25.98 15.61 -9.24
C SER A 30 -26.90 14.70 -8.45
N TRP A 31 -26.35 14.07 -7.47
CA TRP A 31 -27.08 13.27 -6.51
C TRP A 31 -26.47 13.47 -5.12
N SER A 32 -27.29 13.32 -4.10
CA SER A 32 -26.89 13.51 -2.72
C SER A 32 -27.51 12.44 -1.85
N MET A 33 -26.83 12.11 -0.77
CA MET A 33 -27.29 11.20 0.26
C MET A 33 -27.25 11.90 1.61
N HIS A 34 -28.36 11.85 2.34
CA HIS A 34 -28.46 12.35 3.71
C HIS A 34 -29.58 11.64 4.43
N ASP A 35 -29.52 11.53 5.76
CA ASP A 35 -30.57 10.90 6.58
C ASP A 35 -31.89 11.68 6.53
N ASP A 36 -31.80 12.99 6.32
CA ASP A 36 -32.99 13.86 6.10
C ASP A 36 -33.21 14.12 4.61
N GLU A 37 -34.41 13.79 4.12
CA GLU A 37 -34.78 13.89 2.71
C GLU A 37 -34.73 15.33 2.17
N ASN A 38 -35.15 16.32 2.97
CA ASN A 38 -35.15 17.72 2.53
C ASN A 38 -33.70 18.24 2.41
N THR A 39 -32.84 17.87 3.34
CA THR A 39 -31.44 18.20 3.28
C THR A 39 -30.75 17.55 2.07
N ALA A 40 -31.06 16.28 1.78
CA ALA A 40 -30.57 15.60 0.58
C ALA A 40 -31.00 16.30 -0.71
N LYS A 41 -32.30 16.66 -0.82
CA LYS A 41 -32.83 17.39 -1.98
C LYS A 41 -32.18 18.77 -2.15
N ASN A 42 -31.99 19.50 -1.07
CA ASN A 42 -31.36 20.83 -1.12
C ASN A 42 -29.89 20.73 -1.55
N ILE A 43 -29.11 19.80 -0.98
CA ILE A 43 -27.72 19.56 -1.39
C ILE A 43 -27.66 19.20 -2.88
N GLY A 44 -28.51 18.27 -3.35
CA GLY A 44 -28.56 17.88 -4.75
C GLY A 44 -28.90 19.02 -5.69
N ARG A 45 -29.83 19.88 -5.29
CA ARG A 45 -30.21 21.06 -6.05
C ARG A 45 -29.10 22.10 -6.12
N GLU A 46 -28.50 22.44 -4.99
CA GLU A 46 -27.38 23.41 -4.92
C GLU A 46 -26.19 22.93 -5.72
N THR A 47 -25.85 21.63 -5.58
CA THR A 47 -24.77 21.02 -6.37
C THR A 47 -25.03 21.10 -7.86
N SER A 48 -26.27 20.87 -8.30
CA SER A 48 -26.65 20.96 -9.71
C SER A 48 -26.57 22.38 -10.26
N LEU A 49 -27.02 23.37 -9.48
CA LEU A 49 -27.01 24.79 -9.88
C LEU A 49 -25.57 25.36 -9.96
N HIS A 50 -24.68 24.87 -9.13
CA HIS A 50 -23.33 25.40 -8.98
C HIS A 50 -22.22 24.43 -9.40
N ALA A 51 -22.54 23.40 -10.17
CA ALA A 51 -21.63 22.31 -10.51
C ALA A 51 -20.29 22.79 -11.09
N SER A 52 -20.32 23.76 -12.00
CA SER A 52 -19.11 24.32 -12.60
C SER A 52 -18.24 25.11 -11.60
N VAL A 53 -18.87 25.81 -10.68
CA VAL A 53 -18.18 26.56 -9.61
C VAL A 53 -17.56 25.57 -8.65
N LEU A 54 -18.33 24.57 -8.18
CA LEU A 54 -17.85 23.53 -7.27
C LEU A 54 -16.70 22.74 -7.88
N LEU A 55 -16.78 22.38 -9.16
CA LEU A 55 -15.69 21.71 -9.86
C LEU A 55 -14.43 22.57 -9.89
N LYS A 56 -14.58 23.87 -10.19
CA LYS A 56 -13.45 24.82 -10.19
C LYS A 56 -12.82 24.94 -8.80
N GLU A 57 -13.64 25.06 -7.77
CA GLU A 57 -13.17 25.14 -6.37
C GLU A 57 -12.44 23.86 -5.95
N LYS A 58 -13.02 22.69 -6.24
CA LYS A 58 -12.39 21.40 -5.90
C LYS A 58 -11.11 21.16 -6.69
N THR A 59 -11.07 21.58 -7.94
CA THR A 59 -9.84 21.54 -8.75
C THR A 59 -8.77 22.46 -8.15
N ALA A 60 -9.14 23.67 -7.76
CA ALA A 60 -8.21 24.60 -7.11
C ALA A 60 -7.72 24.08 -5.75
N GLU A 61 -8.62 23.50 -4.95
CA GLU A 61 -8.26 22.84 -3.68
C GLU A 61 -7.23 21.71 -3.91
N MET A 62 -7.51 20.81 -4.86
CA MET A 62 -6.60 19.71 -5.18
C MET A 62 -5.24 20.22 -5.68
N ASN A 63 -5.24 21.18 -6.60
CA ASN A 63 -4.00 21.78 -7.10
C ASN A 63 -3.20 22.46 -5.98
N ASN A 64 -3.85 23.10 -5.03
CA ASN A 64 -3.20 23.69 -3.87
C ASN A 64 -2.59 22.59 -2.96
N ILE A 65 -3.31 21.49 -2.71
CA ILE A 65 -2.78 20.37 -1.96
C ILE A 65 -1.54 19.79 -2.65
N LEU A 66 -1.61 19.54 -3.95
CA LEU A 66 -0.47 19.02 -4.71
C LEU A 66 0.71 19.99 -4.72
N ALA A 67 0.46 21.30 -4.75
CA ALA A 67 1.52 22.31 -4.74
C ALA A 67 2.17 22.52 -3.36
N GLN A 68 1.41 22.36 -2.26
CA GLN A 68 1.85 22.76 -0.93
C GLN A 68 2.13 21.58 0.02
N GLU A 69 1.47 20.44 -0.19
CA GLU A 69 1.45 19.36 0.79
C GLU A 69 2.35 18.18 0.41
N ILE A 70 2.73 18.04 -0.86
CA ILE A 70 3.53 16.90 -1.33
C ILE A 70 4.90 17.34 -1.84
N PRO A 71 5.91 16.46 -1.82
CA PRO A 71 7.19 16.72 -2.47
C PRO A 71 7.00 16.99 -3.96
N GLN A 72 7.63 18.04 -4.47
CA GLN A 72 7.54 18.37 -5.89
C GLN A 72 8.50 17.49 -6.69
N PHE A 73 8.03 16.98 -7.82
CA PHE A 73 8.80 16.11 -8.71
C PHE A 73 8.81 16.68 -10.13
N ARG A 74 9.99 16.71 -10.73
CA ARG A 74 10.19 17.07 -12.13
C ARG A 74 11.25 16.19 -12.76
N CYS A 75 11.04 15.81 -14.01
CA CYS A 75 12.01 15.06 -14.79
C CYS A 75 11.91 15.38 -16.28
N SER A 76 12.79 14.82 -17.11
CA SER A 76 12.82 15.06 -18.54
C SER A 76 11.70 14.39 -19.34
N ASP A 77 11.04 13.38 -18.79
CA ASP A 77 9.89 12.71 -19.42
C ASP A 77 8.61 13.05 -18.63
N SER A 78 7.78 13.92 -19.22
CA SER A 78 6.55 14.42 -18.60
C SER A 78 5.55 13.31 -18.20
N LYS A 79 5.61 12.13 -18.84
CA LYS A 79 4.76 11.00 -18.44
C LYS A 79 4.99 10.56 -17.00
N PHE A 80 6.24 10.60 -16.54
CA PHE A 80 6.54 10.24 -15.16
C PHE A 80 6.07 11.33 -14.18
N GLU A 81 6.10 12.61 -14.58
CA GLU A 81 5.48 13.67 -13.80
C GLU A 81 3.97 13.46 -13.70
N ASP A 82 3.30 13.17 -14.83
CA ASP A 82 1.86 12.89 -14.87
C ASP A 82 1.49 11.71 -13.98
N ILE A 83 2.24 10.60 -14.04
CA ILE A 83 2.04 9.43 -13.20
C ILE A 83 2.23 9.79 -11.72
N TYR A 84 3.28 10.51 -11.37
CA TYR A 84 3.58 10.91 -10.00
C TYR A 84 2.46 11.73 -9.38
N TYR A 85 2.04 12.80 -10.04
CA TYR A 85 0.98 13.67 -9.55
C TYR A 85 -0.39 13.00 -9.57
N TYR A 86 -0.64 12.12 -10.53
CA TYR A 86 -1.85 11.31 -10.56
C TYR A 86 -1.94 10.35 -9.36
N LEU A 87 -0.87 9.64 -9.04
CA LEU A 87 -0.84 8.74 -7.88
C LEU A 87 -1.04 9.49 -6.56
N TRP A 88 -0.44 10.67 -6.42
CA TRP A 88 -0.69 11.54 -5.28
C TRP A 88 -2.13 12.04 -5.22
N SER A 89 -2.67 12.48 -6.34
CA SER A 89 -4.07 12.92 -6.43
C SER A 89 -5.01 11.81 -6.00
N LEU A 90 -4.77 10.61 -6.50
CA LEU A 90 -5.55 9.42 -6.14
C LEU A 90 -5.45 9.13 -4.64
N HIS A 91 -4.24 9.11 -4.09
CA HIS A 91 -4.02 8.90 -2.66
C HIS A 91 -4.75 9.92 -1.80
N MET A 92 -4.72 11.21 -2.19
CA MET A 92 -5.42 12.28 -1.49
C MET A 92 -6.95 12.20 -1.62
N MET A 93 -7.47 11.73 -2.76
CA MET A 93 -8.91 11.53 -2.98
C MET A 93 -9.49 10.43 -2.08
N TYR A 94 -8.69 9.46 -1.68
CA TYR A 94 -9.10 8.40 -0.75
C TYR A 94 -9.03 8.81 0.73
N TYR A 95 -8.68 10.05 1.02
CA TYR A 95 -8.67 10.56 2.38
C TYR A 95 -10.09 10.72 2.90
N ILE A 96 -10.36 10.06 4.01
CA ILE A 96 -11.64 10.10 4.71
C ILE A 96 -11.52 11.06 5.90
N ASN A 97 -12.31 12.11 5.88
CA ASN A 97 -12.48 12.99 7.02
C ASN A 97 -13.59 12.43 7.90
N VAL A 98 -13.20 11.74 8.95
CA VAL A 98 -14.12 11.05 9.86
C VAL A 98 -14.88 12.08 10.69
N GLN A 99 -16.19 12.00 10.66
CA GLN A 99 -17.04 12.91 11.42
C GLN A 99 -17.01 12.60 12.93
N LYS A 100 -17.34 13.61 13.72
CA LYS A 100 -17.43 13.49 15.18
C LYS A 100 -18.38 12.35 15.57
N GLY A 101 -17.92 11.50 16.48
CA GLY A 101 -18.70 10.35 16.98
C GLY A 101 -18.27 9.00 16.40
N TRP A 102 -17.38 8.98 15.44
CA TRP A 102 -16.74 7.75 14.97
C TRP A 102 -15.50 7.44 15.80
N GLU A 103 -15.27 6.16 16.07
CA GLU A 103 -14.10 5.70 16.86
C GLU A 103 -12.84 5.55 16.00
N MET A 104 -12.70 6.36 14.96
CA MET A 104 -11.61 6.30 14.01
C MET A 104 -11.02 7.69 13.80
N GLU A 105 -9.76 7.74 13.52
CA GLU A 105 -9.10 8.96 13.06
C GLU A 105 -9.33 9.18 11.57
N ASN A 106 -9.11 10.40 11.12
CA ASN A 106 -9.06 10.67 9.69
C ASN A 106 -7.95 9.83 9.04
N HIS A 107 -8.26 9.11 7.99
CA HIS A 107 -7.35 8.15 7.38
C HIS A 107 -7.54 8.08 5.87
N THR A 108 -6.63 7.41 5.19
CA THR A 108 -6.75 7.10 3.78
C THR A 108 -7.28 5.68 3.61
N GLN A 109 -8.37 5.51 2.86
CA GLN A 109 -8.91 4.19 2.57
C GLN A 109 -8.21 3.51 1.38
N SER A 110 -8.45 2.21 1.21
CA SER A 110 -7.75 1.40 0.22
C SER A 110 -8.33 1.50 -1.18
N ALA A 111 -9.64 1.40 -1.33
CA ALA A 111 -10.32 1.44 -2.62
C ALA A 111 -11.82 1.75 -2.47
N VAL A 112 -12.57 1.71 -3.56
CA VAL A 112 -14.00 2.09 -3.58
C VAL A 112 -14.97 0.91 -3.68
N ASN A 113 -14.53 -0.26 -4.12
CA ASN A 113 -15.42 -1.41 -4.30
C ASN A 113 -15.26 -2.43 -3.16
N ASN A 114 -14.43 -3.44 -3.37
CA ASN A 114 -14.28 -4.54 -2.44
C ASN A 114 -13.42 -4.20 -1.21
N PHE A 115 -12.66 -3.11 -1.27
CA PHE A 115 -11.69 -2.70 -0.25
C PHE A 115 -12.06 -1.36 0.40
N LEU A 116 -13.36 -1.13 0.63
CA LEU A 116 -13.84 0.02 1.38
C LEU A 116 -13.27 0.02 2.81
N GLY A 117 -12.82 1.20 3.25
CA GLY A 117 -12.26 1.39 4.59
C GLY A 117 -10.75 1.14 4.66
N ILE A 118 -10.27 0.78 5.84
CA ILE A 118 -8.85 0.49 6.06
C ILE A 118 -8.57 -0.99 5.84
N HIS A 119 -7.58 -1.25 5.03
CA HIS A 119 -7.10 -2.60 4.78
C HIS A 119 -5.68 -2.76 5.33
N ARG A 120 -5.44 -3.84 6.07
CA ARG A 120 -4.17 -4.04 6.79
C ARG A 120 -2.96 -3.99 5.84
N TYR A 121 -3.09 -4.64 4.71
CA TYR A 121 -2.02 -4.71 3.71
C TYR A 121 -1.77 -3.35 3.06
N ASP A 122 -2.82 -2.67 2.60
CA ASP A 122 -2.69 -1.37 1.92
C ASP A 122 -2.20 -0.27 2.87
N ALA A 123 -2.51 -0.39 4.15
CA ALA A 123 -2.02 0.54 5.17
C ALA A 123 -0.48 0.58 5.23
N CYS A 124 0.20 -0.51 4.85
CA CYS A 124 1.66 -0.53 4.73
C CYS A 124 2.19 0.58 3.82
N PHE A 125 1.52 0.82 2.69
CA PHE A 125 1.88 1.86 1.73
C PHE A 125 1.38 3.22 2.19
N GLN A 126 0.12 3.29 2.59
CA GLN A 126 -0.56 4.53 2.97
C GLN A 126 0.14 5.25 4.13
N ILE A 127 0.58 4.51 5.14
CA ILE A 127 1.31 5.05 6.28
C ILE A 127 2.63 5.67 5.83
N LYS A 128 3.40 4.96 5.01
CA LYS A 128 4.71 5.43 4.53
C LYS A 128 4.59 6.61 3.59
N VAL A 129 3.64 6.55 2.65
CA VAL A 129 3.38 7.66 1.72
C VAL A 129 2.95 8.92 2.47
N GLY A 130 2.01 8.77 3.41
CA GLY A 130 1.57 9.88 4.25
C GLY A 130 2.71 10.57 5.01
N ALA A 131 3.77 9.83 5.36
CA ALA A 131 4.95 10.41 6.01
C ALA A 131 5.68 11.45 5.15
N TRP A 132 5.56 11.39 3.83
CA TRP A 132 6.12 12.38 2.90
C TRP A 132 5.25 13.62 2.72
N ALA A 133 3.96 13.57 3.04
CA ALA A 133 3.11 14.75 3.00
C ALA A 133 3.54 15.78 4.05
N ARG A 134 3.44 17.08 3.74
CA ARG A 134 3.80 18.17 4.67
C ARG A 134 2.91 18.15 5.90
N ASN A 135 1.61 18.04 5.73
CA ASN A 135 0.65 17.96 6.82
C ASN A 135 0.50 16.52 7.33
N LYS A 136 1.41 16.09 8.22
CA LYS A 136 1.44 14.75 8.81
C LYS A 136 0.20 14.45 9.65
N GLN A 137 -0.37 15.45 10.31
CA GLN A 137 -1.60 15.33 11.09
C GLN A 137 -2.75 14.84 10.20
N ARG A 138 -2.83 15.40 9.00
CA ARG A 138 -3.87 15.06 8.04
C ARG A 138 -3.61 13.71 7.35
N PHE A 139 -2.42 13.47 6.83
CA PHE A 139 -2.18 12.39 5.87
C PHE A 139 -1.40 11.18 6.40
N ALA A 140 -0.83 11.27 7.62
CA ALA A 140 -0.01 10.20 8.15
C ALA A 140 -0.50 9.63 9.49
N TYR A 141 -0.75 10.49 10.46
CA TYR A 141 -1.03 10.03 11.84
C TYR A 141 -2.27 9.16 11.92
N GLY A 142 -3.34 9.56 11.28
CA GLY A 142 -4.60 8.85 11.33
C GLY A 142 -4.52 7.44 10.75
N ASN A 143 -3.69 7.24 9.74
CA ASN A 143 -3.48 5.90 9.16
C ASN A 143 -2.91 4.89 10.17
N VAL A 144 -2.16 5.34 11.17
CA VAL A 144 -1.66 4.48 12.27
C VAL A 144 -2.63 4.48 13.45
N LEU A 145 -3.13 5.66 13.84
CA LEU A 145 -3.96 5.80 15.04
C LEU A 145 -5.32 5.12 14.92
N THR A 146 -5.84 4.98 13.71
CA THR A 146 -7.06 4.19 13.46
C THR A 146 -6.87 2.73 13.89
N TRP A 147 -5.72 2.13 13.57
CA TRP A 147 -5.40 0.76 14.03
C TRP A 147 -5.25 0.68 15.55
N LYS A 148 -4.67 1.72 16.16
CA LYS A 148 -4.61 1.85 17.63
C LYS A 148 -6.01 1.80 18.24
N HIS A 149 -6.96 2.57 17.71
CA HIS A 149 -8.34 2.57 18.22
C HIS A 149 -9.00 1.19 18.10
N LEU A 150 -8.80 0.49 16.98
CA LEU A 150 -9.32 -0.85 16.79
C LEU A 150 -8.76 -1.85 17.82
N VAL A 151 -7.47 -1.74 18.14
CA VAL A 151 -6.82 -2.58 19.15
C VAL A 151 -7.32 -2.24 20.56
N GLU A 152 -7.43 -0.96 20.91
CA GLU A 152 -7.88 -0.51 22.22
C GLU A 152 -9.34 -0.89 22.52
N ASN A 153 -10.20 -0.85 21.50
CA ASN A 153 -11.61 -1.17 21.64
C ASN A 153 -11.92 -2.67 21.51
N GLY A 154 -10.89 -3.53 21.55
CA GLY A 154 -11.06 -4.98 21.48
C GLY A 154 -11.61 -5.49 20.15
N ARG A 155 -11.61 -4.67 19.11
CA ARG A 155 -12.05 -5.05 17.75
C ARG A 155 -10.99 -5.79 16.96
N TYR A 156 -9.82 -5.89 17.56
CA TYR A 156 -8.71 -6.67 17.06
C TYR A 156 -8.78 -8.06 17.67
N ARG A 157 -9.01 -9.08 16.85
CA ARG A 157 -8.99 -10.48 17.28
C ARG A 157 -7.95 -11.25 16.51
N GLU A 158 -7.11 -11.98 17.23
CA GLU A 158 -6.23 -12.97 16.67
C GLU A 158 -6.89 -14.34 16.74
N THR A 159 -6.87 -15.08 15.64
CA THR A 159 -7.31 -16.48 15.62
C THR A 159 -6.18 -17.40 16.05
N GLN A 160 -6.52 -18.65 16.39
CA GLN A 160 -5.55 -19.70 16.76
C GLN A 160 -4.48 -19.94 15.66
N ASN A 161 -4.74 -19.53 14.43
CA ASN A 161 -3.83 -19.70 13.30
C ASN A 161 -3.03 -18.40 12.97
N GLY A 162 -2.99 -17.43 13.86
CA GLY A 162 -2.29 -16.16 13.63
C GLY A 162 -3.00 -15.21 12.66
N HIS A 163 -4.23 -15.49 12.28
CA HIS A 163 -5.03 -14.57 11.48
C HIS A 163 -5.59 -13.47 12.36
N ILE A 164 -5.43 -12.24 11.93
CA ILE A 164 -5.96 -11.09 12.61
C ILE A 164 -7.24 -10.66 11.92
N PHE A 165 -8.35 -10.74 12.62
CA PHE A 165 -9.63 -10.23 12.15
C PHE A 165 -9.95 -8.92 12.83
N LEU A 166 -10.29 -7.92 12.03
CA LEU A 166 -11.03 -6.78 12.50
C LEU A 166 -12.51 -7.15 12.43
N SER A 167 -13.08 -7.59 13.53
CA SER A 167 -14.50 -7.83 13.59
C SER A 167 -15.18 -6.58 14.10
N ASP A 168 -15.87 -5.84 13.26
CA ASP A 168 -17.04 -5.17 13.75
C ASP A 168 -18.26 -5.72 13.00
N ASN A 169 -19.36 -5.81 13.73
CA ASN A 169 -20.64 -6.20 13.18
C ASN A 169 -21.25 -5.10 12.29
N LYS A 170 -20.47 -4.08 11.96
CA LYS A 170 -20.89 -2.86 11.25
C LYS A 170 -20.17 -2.64 9.92
N GLY A 171 -19.48 -3.63 9.41
CA GLY A 171 -19.00 -3.64 8.02
C GLY A 171 -17.73 -2.85 7.73
N VAL A 172 -16.92 -2.55 8.72
CA VAL A 172 -15.61 -1.91 8.51
C VAL A 172 -14.52 -2.98 8.52
N GLY A 173 -13.98 -3.26 7.37
CA GLY A 173 -12.76 -4.05 7.23
C GLY A 173 -12.99 -5.47 6.78
N TRP A 174 -12.78 -5.69 5.50
CA TRP A 174 -12.56 -7.02 4.96
C TRP A 174 -11.17 -7.50 5.37
N HIS A 175 -11.16 -8.73 5.76
CA HIS A 175 -10.00 -9.49 6.20
C HIS A 175 -9.16 -9.91 5.02
N SER A 176 -7.91 -9.75 5.12
CA SER A 176 -7.00 -10.61 4.40
C SER A 176 -6.48 -11.66 5.36
N GLY A 177 -6.48 -12.91 4.89
CA GLY A 177 -5.91 -14.01 5.66
C GLY A 177 -4.41 -13.82 5.86
N ALA A 178 -3.94 -14.45 6.89
CA ALA A 178 -2.64 -15.14 7.05
C ALA A 178 -1.29 -14.44 6.92
N TYR A 179 -1.17 -13.13 6.76
CA TYR A 179 0.15 -12.51 6.62
C TYR A 179 0.44 -11.53 7.75
N GLY A 180 0.87 -12.05 8.90
CA GLY A 180 1.27 -11.24 10.04
C GLY A 180 2.40 -10.24 9.77
N GLY A 181 3.14 -10.42 8.67
CA GLY A 181 4.20 -9.53 8.24
C GLY A 181 3.76 -8.12 7.88
N GLU A 182 2.52 -7.94 7.49
CA GLU A 182 1.96 -6.65 7.11
C GLU A 182 1.98 -5.66 8.28
N LEU A 183 1.65 -6.11 9.48
CA LEU A 183 1.67 -5.25 10.66
C LEU A 183 3.08 -4.79 11.05
N ALA A 184 4.10 -5.54 10.68
CA ALA A 184 5.50 -5.14 10.84
C ALA A 184 5.82 -3.88 10.04
N GLU A 185 5.23 -3.75 8.84
CA GLU A 185 5.36 -2.55 8.02
C GLU A 185 4.68 -1.33 8.65
N HIS A 186 3.61 -1.52 9.46
CA HIS A 186 3.00 -0.42 10.23
C HIS A 186 3.98 0.13 11.29
N VAL A 187 4.78 -0.73 11.91
CA VAL A 187 5.84 -0.30 12.84
C VAL A 187 6.88 0.54 12.11
N LEU A 188 7.36 0.05 10.96
CA LEU A 188 8.35 0.77 10.15
C LEU A 188 7.80 2.09 9.62
N GLY A 189 6.54 2.10 9.17
CA GLY A 189 5.87 3.32 8.72
C GLY A 189 5.68 4.36 9.84
N ALA A 190 5.26 3.92 11.03
CA ALA A 190 5.15 4.82 12.19
C ALA A 190 6.52 5.34 12.64
N TRP A 191 7.56 4.50 12.56
CA TRP A 191 8.93 4.91 12.82
C TRP A 191 9.39 5.96 11.79
N GLN A 192 9.06 5.76 10.51
CA GLN A 192 9.30 6.71 9.44
C GLN A 192 8.63 8.06 9.71
N ILE A 193 7.35 8.06 10.09
CA ILE A 193 6.64 9.29 10.48
C ILE A 193 7.38 10.01 11.61
N TYR A 194 7.85 9.27 12.63
CA TYR A 194 8.65 9.86 13.70
C TYR A 194 9.97 10.46 13.20
N GLN A 195 10.65 9.78 12.28
CA GLN A 195 11.88 10.28 11.69
C GLN A 195 11.68 11.59 10.90
N HIS A 196 10.49 11.79 10.32
CA HIS A 196 10.14 13.05 9.66
C HIS A 196 9.73 14.16 10.63
N THR A 197 9.22 13.83 11.80
CA THR A 197 8.51 14.80 12.67
C THR A 197 9.19 15.05 13.99
N GLY A 198 9.93 14.09 14.51
CA GLY A 198 10.41 14.11 15.90
C GLY A 198 9.29 14.01 16.95
N ASP A 199 8.04 13.70 16.55
CA ASP A 199 6.90 13.71 17.45
C ASP A 199 6.90 12.50 18.40
N ARG A 200 7.49 12.71 19.59
CA ARG A 200 7.53 11.72 20.66
C ARG A 200 6.14 11.39 21.21
N GLY A 201 5.19 12.33 21.15
CA GLY A 201 3.82 12.12 21.60
C GLY A 201 3.09 11.12 20.72
N PHE A 202 3.23 11.26 19.40
CA PHE A 202 2.71 10.32 18.42
C PHE A 202 3.28 8.91 18.64
N ILE A 203 4.61 8.78 18.75
CA ILE A 203 5.26 7.47 18.94
C ILE A 203 4.82 6.80 20.24
N ARG A 204 4.71 7.54 21.35
CA ARG A 204 4.19 6.98 22.62
C ARG A 204 2.79 6.41 22.47
N LYS A 205 1.89 7.13 21.79
CA LYS A 205 0.53 6.66 21.51
C LYS A 205 0.53 5.38 20.69
N CYS A 206 1.32 5.33 19.61
CA CYS A 206 1.43 4.16 18.76
C CYS A 206 2.03 2.97 19.49
N TYR A 207 3.12 3.18 20.24
CA TYR A 207 3.79 2.12 20.96
C TYR A 207 2.90 1.50 22.05
N GLN A 208 2.39 2.33 22.96
CA GLN A 208 1.62 1.86 24.13
C GLN A 208 0.24 1.34 23.74
N GLY A 209 -0.45 2.02 22.84
CA GLY A 209 -1.82 1.71 22.45
C GLY A 209 -1.95 0.62 21.41
N TYR A 210 -0.93 0.42 20.58
CA TYR A 210 -0.98 -0.48 19.44
C TYR A 210 0.16 -1.51 19.44
N PHE A 211 1.40 -1.10 19.13
CA PHE A 211 2.47 -2.03 18.82
C PHE A 211 2.87 -2.92 19.99
N ARG A 212 2.99 -2.37 21.19
CA ARG A 212 3.26 -3.15 22.40
C ARG A 212 2.23 -4.25 22.63
N LYS A 213 0.95 -3.94 22.47
CA LYS A 213 -0.15 -4.90 22.67
C LYS A 213 -0.15 -6.00 21.66
N VAL A 214 0.05 -5.67 20.38
CA VAL A 214 -0.02 -6.60 19.25
C VAL A 214 1.22 -7.48 19.18
N PHE A 215 2.40 -6.89 19.29
CA PHE A 215 3.66 -7.61 19.06
C PHE A 215 4.24 -8.25 20.34
N TRP A 216 3.72 -7.94 21.53
CA TRP A 216 4.26 -8.47 22.78
C TRP A 216 4.25 -10.00 22.84
N LYS A 217 3.16 -10.63 22.43
CA LYS A 217 3.01 -12.09 22.44
C LYS A 217 3.27 -12.72 21.07
N ASN A 218 2.90 -12.03 20.02
CA ASN A 218 2.77 -12.56 18.67
C ASN A 218 3.61 -11.72 17.71
N MET A 219 4.90 -12.00 17.66
CA MET A 219 5.68 -11.50 16.56
C MET A 219 5.42 -12.36 15.34
N VAL A 220 4.66 -11.77 14.45
CA VAL A 220 4.45 -12.30 13.12
C VAL A 220 4.97 -11.23 12.16
N GLY A 221 6.28 -11.22 11.99
CA GLY A 221 6.91 -10.44 10.93
C GLY A 221 6.97 -11.23 9.63
N PHE A 222 7.18 -10.56 8.52
CA PHE A 222 7.97 -11.17 7.48
C PHE A 222 9.33 -11.41 8.14
N ALA A 223 9.69 -12.65 8.39
CA ALA A 223 10.93 -13.04 9.07
C ALA A 223 12.19 -12.35 8.55
N MET A 224 12.04 -11.62 7.47
CA MET A 224 13.07 -10.93 6.70
C MET A 224 13.35 -9.51 7.17
N ASN A 225 12.34 -8.83 7.76
CA ASN A 225 12.50 -7.46 8.30
C ASN A 225 12.42 -7.43 9.83
N ASP A 226 12.44 -8.59 10.49
CA ASP A 226 12.27 -8.67 11.94
C ASP A 226 13.33 -7.86 12.69
N ALA A 227 14.57 -7.83 12.18
CA ALA A 227 15.63 -7.06 12.81
C ALA A 227 15.36 -5.54 12.76
N GLU A 228 14.87 -5.02 11.65
CA GLU A 228 14.51 -3.61 11.49
C GLU A 228 13.31 -3.24 12.37
N VAL A 229 12.29 -4.09 12.37
CA VAL A 229 11.10 -3.93 13.24
C VAL A 229 11.49 -3.96 14.71
N GLY A 230 12.35 -4.88 15.10
CA GLY A 230 12.86 -4.99 16.47
C GLY A 230 13.57 -3.75 16.94
N ARG A 231 14.47 -3.23 16.12
CA ARG A 231 15.17 -1.98 16.43
C ARG A 231 14.22 -0.80 16.54
N ALA A 232 13.21 -0.73 15.66
CA ALA A 232 12.19 0.31 15.75
C ALA A 232 11.39 0.20 17.05
N LEU A 233 10.93 -1.00 17.42
CA LEU A 233 10.21 -1.23 18.68
C LEU A 233 11.07 -0.95 19.92
N GLU A 234 12.35 -1.32 19.90
CA GLU A 234 13.29 -0.98 20.96
C GLU A 234 13.44 0.53 21.16
N LYS A 235 13.68 1.27 20.06
CA LYS A 235 13.76 2.73 20.09
C LYS A 235 12.44 3.38 20.54
N MET A 236 11.30 2.87 20.08
CA MET A 236 9.99 3.33 20.52
C MET A 236 9.74 3.07 22.02
N ALA A 237 10.21 1.96 22.54
CA ALA A 237 10.13 1.66 23.97
C ALA A 237 10.90 2.68 24.82
N VAL A 238 12.13 3.02 24.39
CA VAL A 238 12.95 4.06 25.04
C VAL A 238 12.23 5.42 25.01
N ILE A 239 11.75 5.85 23.84
CA ILE A 239 11.03 7.13 23.67
C ILE A 239 9.77 7.18 24.55
N SER A 240 9.13 6.02 24.73
CA SER A 240 7.90 5.88 25.53
C SER A 240 8.15 5.78 27.03
N GLY A 241 9.41 5.73 27.48
CA GLY A 241 9.78 5.56 28.87
C GLY A 241 9.62 4.13 29.41
N ASN A 242 9.44 3.14 28.50
CA ASN A 242 9.26 1.73 28.87
C ASN A 242 10.60 0.97 28.75
N ASN A 243 11.59 1.37 29.52
CA ASN A 243 12.94 0.79 29.42
C ASN A 243 12.99 -0.72 29.70
N SER A 244 12.07 -1.24 30.53
CA SER A 244 11.94 -2.68 30.78
C SER A 244 11.57 -3.47 29.51
N ASP A 245 10.94 -2.83 28.53
CA ASP A 245 10.54 -3.48 27.29
C ASP A 245 11.72 -3.62 26.30
N VAL A 246 12.77 -2.82 26.47
CA VAL A 246 13.97 -2.83 25.60
C VAL A 246 14.61 -4.21 25.58
N ASP A 247 14.82 -4.80 26.77
CA ASP A 247 15.40 -6.15 26.87
C ASP A 247 14.49 -7.24 26.32
N HIS A 248 13.16 -7.04 26.45
CA HIS A 248 12.20 -7.93 25.82
C HIS A 248 12.36 -7.93 24.30
N TRP A 249 12.41 -6.76 23.67
CA TRP A 249 12.56 -6.67 22.21
C TRP A 249 13.91 -7.22 21.74
N LYS A 250 15.01 -6.93 22.45
CA LYS A 250 16.34 -7.49 22.13
C LYS A 250 16.37 -9.02 22.18
N LYS A 251 15.71 -9.61 23.20
CA LYS A 251 15.67 -11.09 23.33
C LYS A 251 14.74 -11.73 22.32
N ARG A 252 13.61 -11.07 22.02
CA ARG A 252 12.58 -11.63 21.16
C ARG A 252 12.97 -11.59 19.69
N ILE A 253 13.65 -10.55 19.29
CA ILE A 253 14.11 -10.37 17.91
C ILE A 253 15.61 -10.51 17.90
N ASN A 254 16.04 -11.69 17.50
CA ASN A 254 17.47 -11.93 17.37
C ASN A 254 18.03 -11.03 16.26
N GLN A 255 18.85 -10.07 16.67
CA GLN A 255 19.51 -9.12 15.78
C GLN A 255 20.98 -9.49 15.52
N ASP A 256 21.44 -10.66 15.99
CA ASP A 256 22.80 -11.13 15.73
C ASP A 256 23.00 -11.35 14.22
N PRO A 257 23.94 -10.65 13.58
CA PRO A 257 24.21 -10.78 12.16
C PRO A 257 24.53 -12.21 11.72
N LYS A 258 25.19 -12.98 12.59
CA LYS A 258 25.53 -14.39 12.29
C LYS A 258 24.28 -15.26 12.23
N HIS A 259 23.36 -15.06 13.17
CA HIS A 259 22.08 -15.77 13.18
C HIS A 259 21.23 -15.40 11.97
N LEU A 260 21.13 -14.11 11.65
CA LEU A 260 20.40 -13.64 10.48
C LEU A 260 21.00 -14.19 9.19
N ARG A 261 22.33 -14.21 9.09
CA ARG A 261 23.02 -14.81 7.95
C ARG A 261 22.67 -16.30 7.81
N LEU A 262 22.78 -17.07 8.88
CA LEU A 262 22.43 -18.49 8.89
C LEU A 262 20.97 -18.72 8.46
N MET A 263 20.05 -17.86 8.89
CA MET A 263 18.65 -17.94 8.51
C MET A 263 18.43 -17.73 6.99
N PHE A 264 19.20 -16.80 6.38
CA PHE A 264 19.18 -16.61 4.93
C PHE A 264 19.82 -17.79 4.19
N ASP A 265 20.96 -18.29 4.67
CA ASP A 265 21.66 -19.44 4.08
C ASP A 265 20.78 -20.70 4.07
N GLN A 266 20.05 -20.98 5.13
CA GLN A 266 19.14 -22.13 5.23
C GLN A 266 17.96 -22.06 4.25
N ARG A 267 17.60 -20.87 3.81
CA ARG A 267 16.46 -20.65 2.89
C ARG A 267 16.91 -20.43 1.44
N TRP A 268 18.21 -20.28 1.23
CA TRP A 268 18.79 -20.12 -0.10
C TRP A 268 18.76 -21.47 -0.84
N GLU A 269 18.16 -21.47 -2.03
CA GLU A 269 18.00 -22.69 -2.86
C GLU A 269 17.29 -23.85 -2.15
N ALA A 270 16.60 -23.58 -1.04
CA ALA A 270 16.00 -24.62 -0.17
C ALA A 270 15.01 -25.56 -0.89
N ASN A 271 14.40 -25.11 -1.98
CA ASN A 271 13.46 -25.88 -2.78
C ASN A 271 14.04 -26.34 -4.13
N GLY A 272 15.38 -26.42 -4.24
CA GLY A 272 16.06 -26.91 -5.44
C GLY A 272 16.06 -25.92 -6.62
N HIS A 273 15.60 -24.69 -6.42
CA HIS A 273 15.69 -23.63 -7.42
C HIS A 273 16.99 -22.86 -7.29
N LYS A 274 17.86 -23.08 -8.27
CA LYS A 274 19.17 -22.40 -8.29
C LYS A 274 19.00 -20.88 -8.32
N ASP A 275 19.83 -20.20 -7.56
CA ASP A 275 19.88 -18.73 -7.47
C ASP A 275 18.55 -18.11 -6.99
N TYR A 276 17.86 -18.79 -6.09
CA TYR A 276 16.56 -18.33 -5.62
C TYR A 276 16.41 -18.50 -4.10
N PHE A 277 15.76 -17.51 -3.47
CA PHE A 277 15.48 -17.49 -2.05
C PHE A 277 14.04 -17.91 -1.77
N MET A 278 13.85 -18.90 -0.93
CA MET A 278 12.55 -19.44 -0.54
C MET A 278 11.64 -19.72 -1.74
N GLY A 279 11.73 -20.90 -2.31
CA GLY A 279 10.70 -21.37 -3.22
C GLY A 279 9.34 -21.30 -2.54
N GLY A 280 8.34 -20.73 -3.20
CA GLY A 280 6.97 -20.63 -2.72
C GLY A 280 6.36 -22.00 -2.41
N ARG A 281 5.13 -22.04 -1.89
CA ARG A 281 4.39 -23.28 -1.70
C ARG A 281 4.37 -24.07 -3.01
N ASN A 282 4.67 -25.35 -2.94
CA ASN A 282 4.68 -26.28 -4.09
C ASN A 282 5.72 -25.98 -5.19
N GLY A 283 6.85 -25.33 -4.85
CA GLY A 283 7.91 -25.06 -5.82
C GLY A 283 7.65 -23.89 -6.77
N MET A 284 6.64 -23.09 -6.51
CA MET A 284 6.37 -21.87 -7.29
C MET A 284 7.39 -20.79 -6.99
N LEU A 285 7.87 -20.15 -8.03
CA LEU A 285 8.77 -19.01 -7.95
C LEU A 285 7.94 -17.72 -7.94
N MET A 286 7.82 -17.08 -6.78
CA MET A 286 7.02 -15.87 -6.57
C MET A 286 7.92 -14.66 -6.28
N THR A 287 7.55 -13.50 -6.77
CA THR A 287 8.32 -12.24 -6.54
C THR A 287 8.50 -11.89 -5.07
N ASN A 288 7.69 -12.42 -4.15
CA ASN A 288 7.86 -12.21 -2.72
C ASN A 288 9.23 -12.67 -2.17
N ALA A 289 9.94 -13.52 -2.89
CA ALA A 289 11.33 -13.86 -2.55
C ALA A 289 12.27 -12.64 -2.59
N PHE A 290 12.00 -11.69 -3.48
CA PHE A 290 12.76 -10.43 -3.58
C PHE A 290 12.50 -9.49 -2.40
N TRP A 291 11.39 -9.65 -1.70
CA TRP A 291 11.08 -8.80 -0.53
C TRP A 291 12.10 -9.00 0.60
N ALA A 292 12.74 -10.17 0.66
CA ALA A 292 13.83 -10.44 1.59
C ALA A 292 15.03 -9.49 1.40
N MET A 293 15.23 -9.00 0.19
CA MET A 293 16.31 -8.06 -0.14
C MET A 293 16.13 -6.70 0.55
N ARG A 294 14.96 -6.39 1.09
CA ARG A 294 14.73 -5.17 1.88
C ARG A 294 15.44 -5.20 3.22
N SER A 295 15.78 -6.40 3.71
CA SER A 295 16.63 -6.53 4.90
C SER A 295 18.07 -6.14 4.62
N LYS A 296 18.64 -5.29 5.47
CA LYS A 296 20.07 -4.91 5.44
C LYS A 296 21.00 -6.10 5.66
N HIS A 297 20.46 -7.21 6.18
CA HIS A 297 21.21 -8.43 6.47
C HIS A 297 21.11 -9.49 5.36
N PHE A 298 20.31 -9.23 4.33
CA PHE A 298 20.24 -10.13 3.17
C PHE A 298 21.60 -10.14 2.46
N PRO A 299 22.17 -11.34 2.16
CA PRO A 299 23.50 -11.42 1.55
C PRO A 299 23.50 -10.80 0.14
N ARG A 300 24.40 -9.84 -0.08
CA ARG A 300 24.49 -9.11 -1.36
C ARG A 300 24.76 -10.05 -2.53
N GLU A 301 25.58 -11.07 -2.34
CA GLU A 301 25.88 -12.09 -3.36
C GLU A 301 24.62 -12.90 -3.77
N TYR A 302 23.70 -13.12 -2.83
CA TYR A 302 22.42 -13.75 -3.15
C TYR A 302 21.51 -12.81 -3.94
N ALA A 303 21.47 -11.53 -3.55
CA ALA A 303 20.73 -10.52 -4.27
C ALA A 303 21.19 -10.41 -5.73
N GLU A 304 22.51 -10.32 -5.95
CA GLU A 304 23.11 -10.25 -7.28
C GLU A 304 22.72 -11.47 -8.15
N ARG A 305 22.88 -12.66 -7.60
CA ARG A 305 22.51 -13.91 -8.30
C ARG A 305 21.02 -13.95 -8.62
N MET A 306 20.13 -13.58 -7.67
CA MET A 306 18.68 -13.52 -7.92
C MET A 306 18.32 -12.50 -8.99
N ILE A 307 18.92 -11.33 -8.97
CA ILE A 307 18.64 -10.27 -9.95
C ILE A 307 19.00 -10.77 -11.36
N HIS A 308 20.18 -11.32 -11.53
CA HIS A 308 20.64 -11.78 -12.85
C HIS A 308 19.88 -13.01 -13.34
N SER A 309 19.67 -14.01 -12.48
CA SER A 309 19.04 -15.26 -12.87
C SER A 309 17.52 -15.15 -13.06
N TRP A 310 16.87 -14.20 -12.36
CA TRP A 310 15.40 -14.15 -12.28
C TRP A 310 14.80 -12.81 -12.64
N ALA A 311 15.28 -11.67 -12.10
CA ALA A 311 14.69 -10.38 -12.39
C ALA A 311 14.94 -9.94 -13.85
N LEU A 312 16.17 -10.10 -14.31
CA LEU A 312 16.58 -9.72 -15.68
C LEU A 312 16.34 -10.80 -16.73
N ASN A 313 15.99 -12.01 -16.32
CA ASN A 313 15.76 -13.13 -17.22
C ASN A 313 14.38 -13.03 -17.88
N LYS A 314 14.38 -12.67 -19.17
CA LYS A 314 13.15 -12.49 -19.95
C LYS A 314 12.48 -13.80 -20.36
N GLU A 315 13.20 -14.91 -20.37
CA GLU A 315 12.69 -16.20 -20.83
C GLU A 315 11.99 -16.98 -19.71
N GLN A 316 12.62 -17.09 -18.54
CA GLN A 316 12.16 -17.95 -17.46
C GLN A 316 11.79 -17.18 -16.18
N GLY A 317 12.24 -15.94 -16.07
CA GLY A 317 12.12 -15.13 -14.86
C GLY A 317 10.82 -14.35 -14.74
N PHE A 318 10.92 -13.20 -14.07
CA PHE A 318 9.77 -12.35 -13.71
C PHE A 318 9.53 -11.22 -14.72
N PHE A 319 10.19 -11.22 -15.87
CA PHE A 319 10.01 -10.21 -16.90
C PHE A 319 8.98 -10.68 -17.94
N GLY A 320 7.77 -10.13 -17.90
CA GLY A 320 6.71 -10.33 -18.90
C GLY A 320 6.79 -9.28 -20.01
N GLU A 321 5.68 -8.63 -20.33
CA GLU A 321 5.69 -7.41 -21.14
C GLU A 321 6.44 -6.30 -20.43
N PHE A 322 6.36 -6.28 -19.10
CA PHE A 322 7.14 -5.45 -18.20
C PHE A 322 7.48 -6.21 -16.92
N PHE A 323 8.27 -5.62 -16.04
CA PHE A 323 8.66 -6.18 -14.76
C PHE A 323 7.82 -5.57 -13.62
N PRO A 324 7.50 -6.31 -12.55
CA PRO A 324 7.60 -7.75 -12.41
C PRO A 324 6.25 -8.46 -12.63
N LEU A 325 6.30 -9.66 -13.17
CA LEU A 325 5.22 -10.64 -13.01
C LEU A 325 5.19 -11.10 -11.55
N ALA A 326 4.01 -11.37 -11.00
CA ALA A 326 3.88 -11.92 -9.64
C ALA A 326 4.53 -13.31 -9.50
N MET A 327 4.54 -14.07 -10.59
CA MET A 327 5.14 -15.40 -10.69
C MET A 327 6.11 -15.49 -11.87
N ALA A 328 7.22 -16.21 -11.71
CA ALA A 328 8.18 -16.45 -12.79
C ALA A 328 7.57 -17.29 -13.93
N LYS A 329 7.93 -16.98 -15.17
CA LYS A 329 7.46 -17.70 -16.37
C LYS A 329 7.71 -19.20 -16.29
N LYS A 330 8.84 -19.62 -15.73
CA LYS A 330 9.16 -21.04 -15.51
C LYS A 330 8.11 -21.76 -14.67
N SER A 331 7.48 -21.10 -13.72
CA SER A 331 6.45 -21.68 -12.86
C SER A 331 5.04 -21.62 -13.44
N MET A 332 4.81 -20.81 -14.48
CA MET A 332 3.48 -20.60 -15.06
C MET A 332 2.92 -21.82 -15.79
N SER A 333 3.79 -22.71 -16.25
CA SER A 333 3.36 -23.95 -16.93
C SER A 333 2.58 -24.92 -16.03
N PHE A 334 2.65 -24.73 -14.73
CA PHE A 334 1.91 -25.57 -13.76
C PHE A 334 0.43 -25.15 -13.60
N PHE A 335 0.04 -24.00 -14.14
CA PHE A 335 -1.29 -23.42 -13.93
C PHE A 335 -1.97 -23.09 -15.24
N ASN A 336 -3.05 -23.79 -15.53
CA ASN A 336 -3.84 -23.62 -16.73
C ASN A 336 -4.85 -22.47 -16.65
N SER A 337 -5.02 -21.80 -15.51
CA SER A 337 -6.02 -20.74 -15.38
C SER A 337 -5.43 -19.39 -15.75
N ALA A 338 -5.93 -18.80 -16.85
CA ALA A 338 -5.65 -17.44 -17.25
C ALA A 338 -6.27 -16.39 -16.30
N ASP A 339 -7.11 -16.82 -15.37
CA ASP A 339 -7.97 -15.96 -14.55
C ASP A 339 -7.45 -15.66 -13.15
N ASP A 340 -6.30 -16.22 -12.75
CA ASP A 340 -5.78 -15.97 -11.42
C ASP A 340 -4.96 -14.69 -11.36
N GLN A 341 -5.41 -13.75 -10.52
CA GLN A 341 -4.75 -12.49 -10.20
C GLN A 341 -3.29 -12.69 -9.76
N SER A 342 -3.02 -13.80 -9.07
CA SER A 342 -1.70 -14.14 -8.54
C SER A 342 -0.60 -14.26 -9.61
N PHE A 343 -0.97 -14.44 -10.86
CA PHE A 343 -0.04 -14.71 -11.96
C PHE A 343 0.18 -13.54 -12.92
N GLY A 344 -0.53 -12.43 -12.71
CA GLY A 344 -0.39 -11.20 -13.48
C GLY A 344 0.58 -10.20 -12.86
N TYR A 345 0.21 -8.96 -12.92
CA TYR A 345 0.99 -7.84 -12.41
C TYR A 345 0.20 -7.13 -11.31
N THR A 346 0.81 -6.91 -10.15
CA THR A 346 0.19 -6.20 -9.03
C THR A 346 1.09 -5.07 -8.51
N PRO A 347 0.54 -3.99 -7.96
CA PRO A 347 1.31 -2.83 -7.50
C PRO A 347 2.27 -3.14 -6.37
N ASP A 348 1.85 -3.99 -5.44
CA ASP A 348 2.58 -4.41 -4.25
C ASP A 348 3.81 -5.24 -4.59
N THR A 349 3.64 -6.22 -5.48
CA THR A 349 4.78 -7.03 -5.94
C THR A 349 5.83 -6.15 -6.60
N ALA A 350 5.42 -5.14 -7.36
CA ALA A 350 6.34 -4.18 -7.95
C ALA A 350 7.06 -3.36 -6.87
N TYR A 351 6.31 -2.76 -5.94
CA TYR A 351 6.92 -1.93 -4.90
C TYR A 351 7.94 -2.71 -4.07
N PHE A 352 7.54 -3.80 -3.43
CA PHE A 352 8.43 -4.54 -2.54
C PHE A 352 9.62 -5.15 -3.26
N THR A 353 9.44 -5.58 -4.51
CA THR A 353 10.53 -6.17 -5.30
C THR A 353 11.55 -5.11 -5.68
N LEU A 354 11.10 -3.97 -6.20
CA LEU A 354 11.98 -2.88 -6.64
C LEU A 354 12.67 -2.22 -5.45
N ASP A 355 11.94 -1.97 -4.35
CA ASP A 355 12.50 -1.49 -3.09
C ASP A 355 13.59 -2.43 -2.56
N GLY A 356 13.37 -3.75 -2.65
CA GLY A 356 14.39 -4.74 -2.30
C GLY A 356 15.66 -4.62 -3.16
N ILE A 357 15.53 -4.43 -4.46
CA ILE A 357 16.69 -4.28 -5.36
C ILE A 357 17.45 -2.98 -5.07
N PHE A 358 16.74 -1.86 -4.83
CA PHE A 358 17.35 -0.60 -4.38
C PHE A 358 18.10 -0.78 -3.05
N SER A 359 17.47 -1.44 -2.08
CA SER A 359 18.03 -1.66 -0.74
C SER A 359 19.34 -2.45 -0.74
N GLN A 360 19.56 -3.31 -1.74
CA GLN A 360 20.78 -4.09 -1.90
C GLN A 360 21.88 -3.34 -2.67
N GLY A 361 21.65 -2.08 -3.03
CA GLY A 361 22.66 -1.25 -3.69
C GLY A 361 22.84 -1.56 -5.17
N PHE A 362 21.76 -1.89 -5.87
CA PHE A 362 21.70 -2.01 -7.33
C PHE A 362 20.85 -0.89 -7.97
N PRO A 363 21.16 0.40 -7.71
CA PRO A 363 20.26 1.51 -8.06
C PRO A 363 20.03 1.63 -9.56
N ARG A 364 21.03 1.36 -10.40
CA ARG A 364 20.88 1.43 -11.85
C ARG A 364 19.87 0.39 -12.36
N ILE A 365 20.03 -0.86 -11.96
CA ILE A 365 19.10 -1.93 -12.36
C ILE A 365 17.70 -1.66 -11.82
N ALA A 366 17.59 -1.28 -10.54
CA ALA A 366 16.32 -0.96 -9.92
C ALA A 366 15.63 0.22 -10.62
N SER A 367 16.37 1.27 -11.01
CA SER A 367 15.82 2.42 -11.73
C SER A 367 15.29 2.01 -13.11
N ASP A 368 16.07 1.26 -13.88
CA ASP A 368 15.66 0.81 -15.22
C ASP A 368 14.38 -0.05 -15.14
N LEU A 369 14.31 -0.96 -14.18
CA LEU A 369 13.12 -1.79 -13.94
C LEU A 369 11.93 -0.98 -13.43
N THR A 370 12.16 0.02 -12.56
CA THR A 370 11.12 0.91 -12.04
C THR A 370 10.51 1.75 -13.16
N LEU A 371 11.35 2.38 -13.99
CA LEU A 371 10.87 3.17 -15.13
C LEU A 371 10.11 2.31 -16.14
N ASN A 372 10.60 1.09 -16.41
CA ASN A 372 9.89 0.13 -17.22
C ASN A 372 8.51 -0.22 -16.65
N HIS A 373 8.44 -0.47 -15.34
CA HIS A 373 7.18 -0.76 -14.66
C HIS A 373 6.20 0.42 -14.75
N LEU A 374 6.60 1.59 -14.28
CA LEU A 374 5.73 2.77 -14.21
C LEU A 374 5.16 3.12 -15.59
N LYS A 375 6.00 3.11 -16.63
CA LYS A 375 5.58 3.45 -18.00
C LYS A 375 4.56 2.47 -18.59
N ASN A 376 4.61 1.22 -18.22
CA ASN A 376 3.75 0.18 -18.80
C ASN A 376 2.55 -0.16 -17.90
N TYR A 377 2.69 -0.02 -16.60
CA TYR A 377 1.62 -0.29 -15.65
C TYR A 377 0.75 0.94 -15.38
N ASN A 378 1.34 2.10 -15.18
CA ASN A 378 0.65 3.30 -14.73
C ASN A 378 0.36 4.30 -15.82
N PHE A 379 0.52 3.92 -17.10
CA PHE A 379 0.21 4.78 -18.24
C PHE A 379 -0.53 4.02 -19.33
N HIS A 380 -1.78 4.44 -19.60
CA HIS A 380 -2.60 3.83 -20.64
C HIS A 380 -2.15 4.34 -22.00
N LYS A 381 -1.67 3.44 -22.87
CA LYS A 381 -1.01 3.79 -24.13
C LYS A 381 -1.97 4.43 -25.14
N GLU A 382 -3.20 3.94 -25.24
CA GLU A 382 -4.21 4.45 -26.18
C GLU A 382 -4.79 5.78 -25.70
N TRP A 383 -5.18 5.85 -24.43
CA TRP A 383 -5.79 7.06 -23.87
C TRP A 383 -4.77 8.13 -23.51
N LYS A 384 -3.49 7.78 -23.47
CA LYS A 384 -2.37 8.68 -23.10
C LYS A 384 -2.56 9.38 -21.78
N ILE A 385 -3.11 8.67 -20.80
CA ILE A 385 -3.37 9.16 -19.45
C ILE A 385 -2.75 8.23 -18.40
N PRO A 386 -2.43 8.74 -17.21
CA PRO A 386 -2.08 7.92 -16.06
C PRO A 386 -3.25 7.04 -15.62
N VAL A 387 -2.94 5.86 -15.11
CA VAL A 387 -3.91 4.90 -14.56
C VAL A 387 -3.34 4.23 -13.31
N ALA A 388 -4.22 3.71 -12.47
CA ALA A 388 -3.82 3.00 -11.24
C ALA A 388 -4.72 1.78 -11.01
N PRO A 389 -4.69 0.78 -11.88
CA PRO A 389 -5.49 -0.43 -11.69
C PRO A 389 -5.00 -1.22 -10.48
N GLU A 390 -5.89 -2.01 -9.90
CA GLU A 390 -5.55 -2.95 -8.83
C GLU A 390 -4.59 -4.03 -9.33
N ALA A 391 -4.86 -4.58 -10.51
CA ALA A 391 -4.00 -5.55 -11.15
C ALA A 391 -4.19 -5.59 -12.68
N TYR A 392 -3.24 -6.22 -13.36
CA TYR A 392 -3.41 -6.72 -14.71
C TYR A 392 -3.30 -8.23 -14.71
N LYS A 393 -4.14 -8.88 -15.51
CA LYS A 393 -3.96 -10.29 -15.86
C LYS A 393 -2.73 -10.45 -16.75
N ARG A 394 -2.35 -11.69 -17.04
CA ARG A 394 -1.20 -12.00 -17.94
C ARG A 394 -1.35 -11.46 -19.35
N ASP A 395 -2.58 -11.41 -19.86
CA ASP A 395 -2.94 -10.85 -21.17
C ASP A 395 -3.07 -9.33 -21.18
N LEU A 396 -2.70 -8.68 -20.09
CA LEU A 396 -2.81 -7.24 -19.85
C LEU A 396 -4.24 -6.71 -19.76
N SER A 397 -5.24 -7.56 -19.67
CA SER A 397 -6.58 -7.10 -19.32
C SER A 397 -6.62 -6.63 -17.87
N LEU A 398 -7.42 -5.59 -17.61
CA LEU A 398 -7.59 -5.04 -16.27
C LEU A 398 -8.30 -6.03 -15.35
N PHE A 399 -7.88 -6.06 -14.10
CA PHE A 399 -8.50 -6.85 -13.06
C PHE A 399 -8.69 -6.00 -11.79
N GLY A 400 -9.84 -6.17 -11.13
CA GLY A 400 -10.18 -5.44 -9.92
C GLY A 400 -10.53 -3.97 -10.15
N ASP A 401 -10.23 -3.13 -9.18
CA ASP A 401 -10.50 -1.70 -9.23
C ASP A 401 -9.57 -0.98 -10.20
N GLN A 402 -10.14 -0.08 -11.02
CA GLN A 402 -9.35 0.69 -11.99
C GLN A 402 -8.65 1.91 -11.36
N TYR A 403 -9.08 2.31 -10.17
CA TYR A 403 -8.59 3.47 -9.44
C TYR A 403 -8.18 3.05 -8.02
N SER A 404 -7.23 2.15 -7.91
CA SER A 404 -6.86 1.55 -6.62
C SER A 404 -5.71 2.31 -5.95
N ASN A 405 -5.95 2.75 -4.71
CA ASN A 405 -4.92 3.34 -3.86
C ASN A 405 -3.84 2.32 -3.43
N PHE A 406 -4.01 1.08 -3.77
CA PHE A 406 -2.99 0.04 -3.70
C PHE A 406 -1.70 0.42 -4.46
N ASN A 407 -1.84 1.32 -5.44
CA ASN A 407 -0.72 1.91 -6.16
C ASN A 407 0.09 2.95 -5.37
N ALA A 408 -0.33 3.34 -4.17
CA ALA A 408 0.36 4.37 -3.37
C ALA A 408 1.83 4.03 -3.10
N GLY A 409 2.18 2.75 -2.92
CA GLY A 409 3.57 2.31 -2.76
C GLY A 409 4.51 2.78 -3.88
N LYS A 410 3.99 3.02 -5.08
CA LYS A 410 4.79 3.51 -6.21
C LYS A 410 5.25 4.96 -6.06
N ILE A 411 4.54 5.76 -5.25
CA ILE A 411 5.01 7.10 -4.86
C ILE A 411 6.36 7.00 -4.15
N LEU A 412 6.53 5.98 -3.31
CA LEU A 412 7.80 5.74 -2.62
C LEU A 412 8.92 5.35 -3.59
N LEU A 413 8.60 4.63 -4.68
CA LEU A 413 9.59 4.35 -5.73
C LEU A 413 10.07 5.62 -6.42
N PHE A 414 9.22 6.64 -6.59
CA PHE A 414 9.66 7.93 -7.10
C PHE A 414 10.56 8.67 -6.11
N LEU A 415 10.19 8.70 -4.83
CA LEU A 415 10.88 9.50 -3.82
C LEU A 415 12.13 8.81 -3.30
N GLU A 416 11.97 7.60 -2.78
CA GLU A 416 13.03 6.85 -2.10
C GLU A 416 13.89 6.09 -3.10
N GLY A 417 13.27 5.49 -4.11
CA GLY A 417 13.97 4.71 -5.14
C GLY A 417 14.69 5.59 -6.16
N LEU A 418 13.95 6.20 -7.08
CA LEU A 418 14.53 7.01 -8.18
C LEU A 418 15.15 8.31 -7.67
N GLY A 419 14.50 8.97 -6.71
CA GLY A 419 14.98 10.22 -6.11
C GLY A 419 16.10 10.02 -5.09
N GLY A 420 16.29 8.81 -4.58
CA GLY A 420 17.28 8.50 -3.55
C GLY A 420 17.06 9.27 -2.24
N LEU A 421 15.85 9.75 -2.00
CA LEU A 421 15.54 10.52 -0.79
C LEU A 421 15.48 9.58 0.41
N SER A 422 16.12 10.00 1.47
CA SER A 422 16.07 9.32 2.76
C SER A 422 15.90 10.36 3.86
N TYR A 423 15.42 9.92 4.99
CA TYR A 423 15.30 10.74 6.18
C TYR A 423 15.95 10.02 7.35
N SER A 424 16.63 10.78 8.14
CA SER A 424 17.10 10.33 9.44
C SER A 424 16.96 11.49 10.41
N ILE A 425 16.41 11.22 11.59
CA ILE A 425 16.65 12.11 12.72
C ILE A 425 18.05 11.76 13.20
N PRO A 426 18.95 12.72 13.40
CA PRO A 426 20.20 12.47 14.11
C PRO A 426 19.88 11.82 15.45
N ASP A 427 20.60 10.74 15.76
CA ASP A 427 20.46 10.00 17.05
C ASP A 427 20.68 10.91 18.24
#